data_0514d3f6fd0439198ae2e9f3b44e9960
#
_entry.id   0514d3f6fd0439198ae2e9f3b44e9960
#
_cell.length_a   1.000
_cell.length_b   1.000
_cell.length_c   1.000
_cell.angle_alpha   90.00
_cell.angle_beta   90.00
_cell.angle_gamma   90.00
#
_symmetry.space_group_name_H-M   'P 1'
#
loop_
_entity.id
_entity.type
_entity.pdbx_description
1 polymer ?
#
loop_
_entity_poly.entity_id
_entity_poly.type
_entity_poly.pdbx_seq_one_letter_code
_entity_poly.pdbx_strand_id
1 'polypeptide(L)'
;TIADLIGEVDLMKHEQGHALSSEQVMHFGLIPRTNRGIFCMNELPDLSPKIQVGLFNVLEERDIQIRGFPIQLPLDLCLVFSANPEDYTNRGRIVTPLKDRIGSVIKTHYPVTRSLGIQISDAHAWVQRESETVVHVPQFMKEIIEEISSLARKSSHVNQHSGVSVRMSVCNM
;
A
#
# COMPACT_ATOMS: atom_id res chain seq x y z
N THR A 1 -11.16 3.30 -10.04
CA THR A 1 -11.30 4.62 -10.68
C THR A 1 -11.13 5.74 -9.66
N ILE A 2 -11.10 7.00 -10.11
CA ILE A 2 -11.08 8.15 -9.18
C ILE A 2 -12.39 8.25 -8.38
N ALA A 3 -13.50 7.82 -8.96
CA ALA A 3 -14.79 7.74 -8.29
C ALA A 3 -14.79 6.75 -7.13
N ASP A 4 -14.10 5.61 -7.25
CA ASP A 4 -13.95 4.63 -6.18
C ASP A 4 -13.19 5.21 -4.98
N LEU A 5 -12.23 6.11 -5.23
CA LEU A 5 -11.42 6.73 -4.19
C LEU A 5 -12.11 7.93 -3.54
N ILE A 6 -12.65 8.82 -4.33
CA ILE A 6 -13.21 10.10 -3.89
C ILE A 6 -14.72 9.99 -3.70
N GLY A 7 -15.39 9.40 -4.66
CA GLY A 7 -16.84 9.33 -4.72
C GLY A 7 -17.40 9.97 -5.98
N GLU A 8 -18.67 9.79 -6.15
CA GLU A 8 -19.45 10.35 -7.27
C GLU A 8 -20.87 10.67 -6.86
N VAL A 9 -21.56 11.42 -7.70
CA VAL A 9 -22.96 11.79 -7.50
C VAL A 9 -23.82 11.00 -8.49
N ASP A 10 -24.87 10.38 -7.98
CA ASP A 10 -25.89 9.70 -8.78
C ASP A 10 -26.87 10.72 -9.38
N LEU A 11 -26.58 11.11 -10.62
CA LEU A 11 -27.41 12.07 -11.35
C LEU A 11 -28.85 11.59 -11.58
N MET A 12 -29.07 10.29 -11.71
CA MET A 12 -30.40 9.75 -11.93
C MET A 12 -31.32 9.97 -10.72
N LYS A 13 -30.78 9.85 -9.52
CA LYS A 13 -31.53 10.15 -8.28
C LYS A 13 -31.78 11.64 -8.10
N HIS A 14 -30.85 12.48 -8.55
CA HIS A 14 -31.06 13.92 -8.56
C HIS A 14 -32.24 14.33 -9.50
N GLU A 15 -32.29 13.75 -10.69
CA GLU A 15 -33.38 13.96 -11.64
C GLU A 15 -34.76 13.51 -11.09
N GLN A 16 -34.77 12.55 -10.17
CA GLN A 16 -35.97 12.09 -9.46
C GLN A 16 -36.41 13.05 -8.33
N GLY A 17 -35.77 14.22 -8.18
CA GLY A 17 -36.13 15.25 -7.24
C GLY A 17 -35.44 15.19 -5.87
N HIS A 18 -34.45 14.34 -5.72
CA HIS A 18 -33.63 14.31 -4.50
C HIS A 18 -32.65 15.49 -4.47
N ALA A 19 -32.47 16.11 -3.33
CA ALA A 19 -31.49 17.18 -3.16
C ALA A 19 -30.06 16.64 -3.33
N LEU A 20 -29.18 17.39 -4.00
CA LEU A 20 -27.77 17.03 -4.21
C LEU A 20 -27.00 16.77 -2.90
N SER A 21 -27.43 17.42 -1.81
CA SER A 21 -26.87 17.22 -0.47
C SER A 21 -27.38 15.97 0.25
N SER A 22 -28.30 15.23 -0.37
CA SER A 22 -28.85 14.01 0.22
C SER A 22 -27.82 12.88 0.15
N GLU A 23 -27.64 12.17 1.28
CA GLU A 23 -26.83 10.95 1.32
C GLU A 23 -27.26 9.87 0.30
N GLN A 24 -28.51 9.93 -0.13
CA GLN A 24 -29.05 9.02 -1.13
C GLN A 24 -28.52 9.27 -2.54
N VAL A 25 -28.04 10.48 -2.81
CA VAL A 25 -27.52 10.92 -4.11
C VAL A 25 -26.01 10.83 -4.15
N MET A 26 -25.33 10.89 -3.00
CA MET A 26 -23.88 10.86 -2.91
C MET A 26 -23.36 9.45 -2.59
N HIS A 27 -22.45 8.98 -3.43
CA HIS A 27 -21.65 7.80 -3.16
C HIS A 27 -20.25 8.21 -2.72
N PHE A 28 -19.98 8.09 -1.42
CA PHE A 28 -18.65 8.35 -0.88
C PHE A 28 -17.67 7.25 -1.26
N GLY A 29 -16.52 7.63 -1.80
CA GLY A 29 -15.42 6.73 -2.08
C GLY A 29 -14.68 6.26 -0.83
N LEU A 30 -13.60 5.51 -1.03
CA LEU A 30 -12.81 4.91 0.07
C LEU A 30 -12.17 5.97 0.98
N ILE A 31 -11.68 7.07 0.41
CA ILE A 31 -10.98 8.11 1.19
C ILE A 31 -11.91 8.81 2.17
N PRO A 32 -13.06 9.39 1.76
CA PRO A 32 -13.96 10.04 2.71
C PRO A 32 -14.52 9.08 3.76
N ARG A 33 -14.72 7.81 3.41
CA ARG A 33 -15.16 6.76 4.36
C ARG A 33 -14.12 6.43 5.42
N THR A 34 -12.84 6.73 5.16
CA THR A 34 -11.72 6.51 6.10
C THR A 34 -11.43 7.76 6.93
N ASN A 35 -12.24 8.82 6.83
CA ASN A 35 -12.02 10.04 7.59
C ASN A 35 -11.83 9.77 9.09
N ARG A 36 -10.88 10.44 9.72
CA ARG A 36 -10.38 10.22 11.09
C ARG A 36 -9.68 8.86 11.30
N GLY A 37 -9.20 8.25 10.22
CA GLY A 37 -8.50 6.99 10.24
C GLY A 37 -7.17 7.02 9.48
N ILE A 38 -6.69 5.83 9.15
CA ILE A 38 -5.48 5.62 8.35
C ILE A 38 -5.89 4.97 7.04
N PHE A 39 -5.58 5.63 5.93
CA PHE A 39 -5.80 5.10 4.60
C PHE A 39 -4.47 4.63 4.00
N CYS A 40 -4.35 3.32 3.77
CA CYS A 40 -3.17 2.72 3.19
C CYS A 40 -3.39 2.42 1.71
N MET A 41 -2.45 2.83 0.87
CA MET A 41 -2.47 2.56 -0.56
C MET A 41 -1.16 1.91 -0.99
N ASN A 42 -1.25 0.69 -1.47
CA ASN A 42 -0.12 -0.05 -2.00
C ASN A 42 0.17 0.35 -3.45
N GLU A 43 1.44 0.25 -3.83
CA GLU A 43 1.91 0.43 -5.21
C GLU A 43 1.45 1.76 -5.82
N LEU A 44 1.71 2.87 -5.13
CA LEU A 44 1.34 4.22 -5.61
C LEU A 44 1.75 4.51 -7.06
N PRO A 45 2.94 4.06 -7.55
CA PRO A 45 3.35 4.25 -8.95
C PRO A 45 2.46 3.57 -9.98
N ASP A 46 1.74 2.50 -9.61
CA ASP A 46 0.85 1.75 -10.52
C ASP A 46 -0.45 2.50 -10.81
N LEU A 47 -0.76 3.51 -10.03
CA LEU A 47 -1.91 4.37 -10.30
C LEU A 47 -1.66 5.23 -11.55
N SER A 48 -2.68 5.31 -12.40
CA SER A 48 -2.59 6.20 -13.54
C SER A 48 -2.33 7.65 -13.09
N PRO A 49 -1.57 8.45 -13.87
CA PRO A 49 -1.30 9.84 -13.53
C PRO A 49 -2.55 10.67 -13.24
N LYS A 50 -3.66 10.35 -13.90
CA LYS A 50 -4.95 11.01 -13.70
C LYS A 50 -5.52 10.77 -12.29
N ILE A 51 -5.33 9.57 -11.75
CA ILE A 51 -5.74 9.23 -10.38
C ILE A 51 -4.82 9.93 -9.38
N GLN A 52 -3.51 9.89 -9.63
CA GLN A 52 -2.53 10.56 -8.79
C GLN A 52 -2.80 12.07 -8.67
N VAL A 53 -3.16 12.73 -9.77
CA VAL A 53 -3.56 14.15 -9.78
C VAL A 53 -4.83 14.38 -8.95
N GLY A 54 -5.77 13.44 -8.98
CA GLY A 54 -6.99 13.52 -8.16
C GLY A 54 -6.73 13.49 -6.65
N LEU A 55 -5.56 13.01 -6.21
CA LEU A 55 -5.17 12.99 -4.79
C LEU A 55 -4.54 14.31 -4.31
N PHE A 56 -4.26 15.27 -5.19
CA PHE A 56 -3.59 16.52 -4.79
C PHE A 56 -4.39 17.30 -3.75
N ASN A 57 -5.68 17.49 -3.97
CA ASN A 57 -6.54 18.22 -3.05
C ASN A 57 -6.60 17.52 -1.69
N VAL A 58 -6.65 16.20 -1.68
CA VAL A 58 -6.66 15.41 -0.44
C VAL A 58 -5.38 15.63 0.38
N LEU A 59 -4.22 15.72 -0.29
CA LEU A 59 -2.92 15.89 0.37
C LEU A 59 -2.64 17.33 0.78
N GLU A 60 -3.04 18.30 -0.01
CA GLU A 60 -2.70 19.72 0.19
C GLU A 60 -3.79 20.47 0.95
N GLU A 61 -5.01 20.41 0.44
CA GLU A 61 -6.13 21.14 0.99
C GLU A 61 -6.85 20.39 2.14
N ARG A 62 -6.55 19.10 2.28
CA ARG A 62 -7.23 18.19 3.21
C ARG A 62 -8.74 18.21 3.04
N ASP A 63 -9.16 18.27 1.79
CA ASP A 63 -10.56 18.20 1.43
C ASP A 63 -10.80 17.35 0.19
N ILE A 64 -12.06 17.07 -0.06
CA ILE A 64 -12.52 16.42 -1.27
C ILE A 64 -13.57 17.29 -1.93
N GLN A 65 -13.36 17.52 -3.23
CA GLN A 65 -14.35 18.08 -4.11
C GLN A 65 -14.92 17.00 -5.01
N ILE A 66 -16.20 16.74 -4.90
CA ILE A 66 -16.90 15.84 -5.80
C ILE A 66 -17.15 16.58 -7.10
N ARG A 67 -16.62 16.07 -8.21
CA ARG A 67 -16.65 16.73 -9.53
C ARG A 67 -18.06 17.16 -9.92
N GLY A 68 -18.15 18.42 -10.32
CA GLY A 68 -19.40 19.03 -10.82
C GLY A 68 -20.36 19.52 -9.74
N PHE A 69 -20.02 19.38 -8.45
CA PHE A 69 -20.87 19.78 -7.35
C PHE A 69 -20.10 20.64 -6.33
N PRO A 70 -20.75 21.67 -5.77
CA PRO A 70 -20.12 22.55 -4.78
C PRO A 70 -20.09 21.89 -3.38
N ILE A 71 -19.75 20.60 -3.32
CA ILE A 71 -19.65 19.86 -2.07
C ILE A 71 -18.18 19.70 -1.77
N GLN A 72 -17.78 20.27 -0.66
CA GLN A 72 -16.43 20.23 -0.13
C GLN A 72 -16.46 19.54 1.24
N LEU A 73 -15.72 18.46 1.40
CA LEU A 73 -15.68 17.67 2.61
C LEU A 73 -14.29 17.77 3.24
N PRO A 74 -14.17 18.37 4.43
CA PRO A 74 -12.90 18.42 5.13
C PRO A 74 -12.50 17.01 5.60
N LEU A 75 -11.22 16.70 5.43
CA LEU A 75 -10.64 15.40 5.80
C LEU A 75 -9.60 15.55 6.90
N ASP A 76 -9.71 14.68 7.88
CA ASP A 76 -8.70 14.46 8.92
C ASP A 76 -8.28 12.99 8.88
N LEU A 77 -7.26 12.67 8.08
CA LEU A 77 -6.80 11.31 7.90
C LEU A 77 -5.29 11.22 7.70
N CYS A 78 -4.72 10.09 8.04
CA CYS A 78 -3.34 9.75 7.75
C CYS A 78 -3.27 8.90 6.48
N LEU A 79 -2.53 9.40 5.47
CA LEU A 79 -2.29 8.68 4.23
C LEU A 79 -0.94 7.97 4.28
N VAL A 80 -0.94 6.67 4.03
CA VAL A 80 0.27 5.85 3.96
C VAL A 80 0.34 5.21 2.57
N PHE A 81 1.46 5.42 1.89
CA PHE A 81 1.70 4.87 0.56
C PHE A 81 2.87 3.90 0.60
N SER A 82 2.77 2.81 -0.17
CA SER A 82 3.96 2.01 -0.49
C SER A 82 4.35 2.22 -1.94
N ALA A 83 5.63 2.10 -2.21
CA ALA A 83 6.19 2.14 -3.55
C ALA A 83 7.48 1.34 -3.60
N ASN A 84 7.69 0.61 -4.68
CA ASN A 84 8.95 -0.05 -4.94
C ASN A 84 9.79 0.84 -5.89
N PRO A 85 11.00 1.28 -5.49
CA PRO A 85 11.83 2.14 -6.33
C PRO A 85 12.17 1.56 -7.71
N GLU A 86 12.19 0.24 -7.82
CA GLU A 86 12.55 -0.46 -9.06
C GLU A 86 11.40 -0.49 -10.07
N ASP A 87 10.17 -0.37 -9.61
CA ASP A 87 8.99 -0.33 -10.49
C ASP A 87 8.84 1.02 -11.20
N TYR A 88 9.56 2.07 -10.78
CA TYR A 88 9.54 3.38 -11.44
C TYR A 88 9.98 3.38 -12.92
N THR A 89 10.68 2.35 -13.35
CA THR A 89 11.17 2.24 -14.72
C THR A 89 10.22 1.50 -15.66
N ASN A 90 9.41 0.56 -15.13
CA ASN A 90 8.64 -0.38 -15.93
C ASN A 90 7.12 -0.23 -15.81
N ARG A 91 6.59 0.19 -14.66
CA ARG A 91 5.14 0.18 -14.38
C ARG A 91 4.50 1.55 -14.26
N GLY A 92 5.25 2.56 -13.88
CA GLY A 92 4.72 3.90 -13.71
C GLY A 92 5.64 4.79 -12.91
N ARG A 93 5.28 6.07 -12.82
CA ARG A 93 6.02 7.07 -12.05
C ARG A 93 5.07 7.80 -11.13
N ILE A 94 5.52 8.10 -9.92
CA ILE A 94 4.83 9.08 -9.11
C ILE A 94 5.03 10.44 -9.79
N VAL A 95 3.93 11.12 -10.10
CA VAL A 95 3.99 12.45 -10.69
C VAL A 95 4.67 13.41 -9.72
N THR A 96 5.57 14.25 -10.21
CA THR A 96 6.37 15.15 -9.39
C THR A 96 5.55 15.96 -8.38
N PRO A 97 4.42 16.57 -8.75
CA PRO A 97 3.63 17.32 -7.80
C PRO A 97 3.07 16.48 -6.64
N LEU A 98 2.80 15.18 -6.85
CA LEU A 98 2.37 14.29 -5.78
C LEU A 98 3.52 13.97 -4.85
N LYS A 99 4.70 13.72 -5.40
CA LYS A 99 5.90 13.44 -4.62
C LYS A 99 6.27 14.59 -3.69
N ASP A 100 6.12 15.81 -4.16
CA ASP A 100 6.44 17.02 -3.39
C ASP A 100 5.48 17.25 -2.20
N ARG A 101 4.29 16.62 -2.23
CA ARG A 101 3.27 16.70 -1.17
C ARG A 101 3.36 15.58 -0.14
N ILE A 102 4.24 14.61 -0.35
CA ILE A 102 4.49 13.53 0.62
C ILE A 102 5.41 14.09 1.72
N GLY A 103 4.87 14.25 2.93
CA GLY A 103 5.57 14.88 4.03
C GLY A 103 6.73 14.07 4.62
N SER A 104 6.67 12.74 4.52
CA SER A 104 7.70 11.85 5.08
C SER A 104 7.92 10.64 4.19
N VAL A 105 9.19 10.27 4.01
CA VAL A 105 9.58 9.09 3.23
C VAL A 105 10.40 8.17 4.11
N ILE A 106 9.92 6.94 4.30
CA ILE A 106 10.64 5.89 5.02
C ILE A 106 11.22 4.93 4.00
N LYS A 107 12.54 4.85 3.96
CA LYS A 107 13.25 3.90 3.10
C LYS A 107 13.46 2.59 3.85
N THR A 108 12.84 1.52 3.40
CA THR A 108 13.06 0.18 3.94
C THR A 108 14.38 -0.40 3.44
N HIS A 109 14.95 -1.30 4.21
CA HIS A 109 16.20 -1.99 3.87
C HIS A 109 16.14 -3.45 4.33
N TYR A 110 17.00 -4.27 3.77
CA TYR A 110 17.18 -5.65 4.22
C TYR A 110 17.74 -5.70 5.65
N PRO A 111 17.50 -6.80 6.40
CA PRO A 111 18.05 -6.94 7.74
C PRO A 111 19.59 -6.84 7.71
N VAL A 112 20.13 -6.04 8.61
CA VAL A 112 21.56 -5.74 8.68
C VAL A 112 22.33 -6.89 9.32
N THR A 113 21.68 -7.63 10.23
CA THR A 113 22.28 -8.75 10.96
C THR A 113 21.53 -10.05 10.71
N ARG A 114 22.25 -11.19 10.81
CA ARG A 114 21.65 -12.52 10.72
C ARG A 114 20.53 -12.71 11.75
N SER A 115 20.71 -12.23 12.97
CA SER A 115 19.72 -12.34 14.02
C SER A 115 18.40 -11.64 13.67
N LEU A 116 18.45 -10.44 13.09
CA LEU A 116 17.26 -9.74 12.62
C LEU A 116 16.56 -10.49 11.47
N GLY A 117 17.33 -11.09 10.56
CA GLY A 117 16.77 -11.91 9.50
C GLY A 117 16.04 -13.14 10.02
N ILE A 118 16.58 -13.82 11.03
CA ILE A 118 15.93 -14.95 11.70
C ILE A 118 14.66 -14.49 12.42
N GLN A 119 14.70 -13.38 13.15
CA GLN A 119 13.51 -12.83 13.82
C GLN A 119 12.38 -12.51 12.84
N ILE A 120 12.68 -11.95 11.67
CA ILE A 120 11.68 -11.71 10.61
C ILE A 120 11.08 -13.04 10.15
N SER A 121 11.89 -14.07 9.95
CA SER A 121 11.42 -15.39 9.56
C SER A 121 10.52 -16.02 10.62
N ASP A 122 10.89 -15.92 11.89
CA ASP A 122 10.11 -16.44 13.01
C ASP A 122 8.76 -15.73 13.19
N ALA A 123 8.74 -14.41 12.96
CA ALA A 123 7.52 -13.61 13.10
C ALA A 123 6.50 -13.85 11.97
N HIS A 124 6.96 -14.23 10.79
CA HIS A 124 6.11 -14.29 9.59
C HIS A 124 5.98 -15.70 8.99
N ALA A 125 6.79 -16.67 9.44
CA ALA A 125 6.66 -18.04 8.96
C ALA A 125 5.37 -18.69 9.48
N TRP A 126 4.64 -19.34 8.59
CA TRP A 126 3.42 -20.04 8.94
C TRP A 126 3.73 -21.43 9.55
N VAL A 127 4.09 -21.43 10.83
CA VAL A 127 4.46 -22.65 11.58
C VAL A 127 3.27 -23.36 12.22
N GLN A 128 2.16 -22.64 12.43
CA GLN A 128 0.93 -23.20 12.99
C GLN A 128 -0.10 -23.39 11.86
N ARG A 129 -0.38 -24.64 11.51
CA ARG A 129 -1.32 -25.02 10.46
C ARG A 129 -2.68 -25.40 11.06
N GLU A 130 -3.72 -25.46 10.24
CA GLU A 130 -5.12 -25.73 10.64
C GLU A 130 -5.37 -27.04 11.38
N SER A 131 -4.43 -27.98 11.31
CA SER A 131 -4.45 -29.20 12.12
C SER A 131 -3.61 -28.99 13.38
N GLU A 132 -3.77 -29.85 14.39
CA GLU A 132 -2.97 -29.86 15.63
C GLU A 132 -1.44 -29.99 15.38
N THR A 133 -1.03 -29.94 14.13
CA THR A 133 0.36 -30.10 13.69
C THR A 133 1.11 -28.78 13.81
N VAL A 134 2.14 -28.75 14.65
CA VAL A 134 3.07 -27.62 14.78
C VAL A 134 4.36 -27.99 14.05
N VAL A 135 4.76 -27.13 13.12
CA VAL A 135 6.03 -27.29 12.39
C VAL A 135 7.16 -26.73 13.26
N HIS A 136 8.09 -27.59 13.65
CA HIS A 136 9.28 -27.15 14.38
C HIS A 136 10.45 -26.96 13.44
N VAL A 137 10.96 -25.73 13.33
CA VAL A 137 12.14 -25.38 12.52
C VAL A 137 13.34 -25.25 13.47
N PRO A 138 14.30 -26.18 13.43
CA PRO A 138 15.49 -26.12 14.28
C PRO A 138 16.32 -24.85 14.01
N GLN A 139 17.03 -24.39 15.02
CA GLN A 139 17.81 -23.14 14.95
C GLN A 139 18.83 -23.15 13.80
N PHE A 140 19.54 -24.25 13.60
CA PHE A 140 20.52 -24.37 12.52
C PHE A 140 19.90 -24.23 11.12
N MET A 141 18.65 -24.69 10.93
CA MET A 141 17.93 -24.52 9.65
C MET A 141 17.62 -23.05 9.39
N LYS A 142 17.20 -22.29 10.41
CA LYS A 142 16.97 -20.85 10.30
C LYS A 142 18.26 -20.11 9.93
N GLU A 143 19.39 -20.52 10.48
CA GLU A 143 20.70 -19.96 10.16
C GLU A 143 21.11 -20.24 8.71
N ILE A 144 20.87 -21.47 8.23
CA ILE A 144 21.13 -21.84 6.84
C ILE A 144 20.26 -21.04 5.88
N ILE A 145 18.97 -20.92 6.16
CA ILE A 145 18.02 -20.15 5.33
C ILE A 145 18.46 -18.68 5.23
N GLU A 146 18.86 -18.09 6.37
CA GLU A 146 19.32 -16.70 6.37
C GLU A 146 20.65 -16.52 5.63
N GLU A 147 21.57 -17.47 5.77
CA GLU A 147 22.85 -17.43 5.04
C GLU A 147 22.62 -17.53 3.54
N ILE A 148 21.81 -18.49 3.09
CA ILE A 148 21.44 -18.61 1.67
C ILE A 148 20.80 -17.31 1.15
N SER A 149 19.87 -16.74 1.91
CA SER A 149 19.22 -15.49 1.54
C SER A 149 20.20 -14.31 1.46
N SER A 150 21.18 -14.26 2.37
CA SER A 150 22.23 -13.23 2.37
C SER A 150 23.18 -13.39 1.19
N LEU A 151 23.59 -14.63 0.88
CA LEU A 151 24.44 -14.92 -0.27
C LEU A 151 23.73 -14.63 -1.59
N ALA A 152 22.45 -15.00 -1.71
CA ALA A 152 21.65 -14.69 -2.88
C ALA A 152 21.58 -13.17 -3.15
N ARG A 153 21.38 -12.37 -2.10
CA ARG A 153 21.36 -10.90 -2.22
C ARG A 153 22.70 -10.29 -2.66
N LYS A 154 23.81 -10.95 -2.35
CA LYS A 154 25.16 -10.50 -2.73
C LYS A 154 25.59 -11.01 -4.10
N SER A 155 24.90 -11.99 -4.64
CA SER A 155 25.25 -12.61 -5.93
C SER A 155 24.80 -11.74 -7.09
N SER A 156 25.71 -11.50 -8.04
CA SER A 156 25.41 -10.84 -9.31
C SER A 156 24.57 -11.69 -10.27
N HIS A 157 24.42 -12.98 -9.99
CA HIS A 157 23.66 -13.93 -10.83
C HIS A 157 22.21 -14.09 -10.38
N VAL A 158 21.85 -13.55 -9.22
CA VAL A 158 20.49 -13.62 -8.69
C VAL A 158 19.88 -12.23 -8.70
N ASN A 159 18.68 -12.11 -9.24
CA ASN A 159 17.95 -10.86 -9.20
C ASN A 159 17.63 -10.50 -7.74
N GLN A 160 17.97 -9.29 -7.32
CA GLN A 160 17.85 -8.82 -5.93
C GLN A 160 16.42 -8.84 -5.39
N HIS A 161 15.41 -8.85 -6.25
CA HIS A 161 13.99 -8.89 -5.89
C HIS A 161 13.56 -10.13 -5.10
N SER A 162 14.32 -11.21 -5.16
CA SER A 162 13.88 -12.52 -4.64
C SER A 162 14.23 -12.78 -3.16
N GLY A 163 15.05 -11.96 -2.53
CA GLY A 163 15.67 -12.29 -1.24
C GLY A 163 14.70 -12.54 -0.07
N VAL A 164 13.63 -11.77 0.05
CA VAL A 164 12.64 -11.94 1.12
C VAL A 164 11.66 -13.05 0.77
N SER A 165 11.22 -13.12 -0.48
CA SER A 165 10.29 -14.14 -0.97
C SER A 165 10.85 -15.54 -0.84
N VAL A 166 12.16 -15.75 -1.11
CA VAL A 166 12.82 -17.05 -0.96
C VAL A 166 12.79 -17.51 0.50
N ARG A 167 13.11 -16.62 1.46
CA ARG A 167 13.06 -16.94 2.89
C ARG A 167 11.68 -17.39 3.32
N MET A 168 10.65 -16.63 2.97
CA MET A 168 9.26 -16.94 3.31
C MET A 168 8.79 -18.23 2.66
N SER A 169 9.14 -18.48 1.40
CA SER A 169 8.79 -19.72 0.70
C SER A 169 9.40 -20.94 1.36
N VAL A 170 10.67 -20.89 1.74
CA VAL A 170 11.34 -22.02 2.40
C VAL A 170 10.76 -22.27 3.80
N CYS A 171 10.38 -21.23 4.54
CA CYS A 171 9.76 -21.41 5.86
C CYS A 171 8.32 -21.95 5.77
N ASN A 172 7.63 -21.74 4.66
CA ASN A 172 6.21 -22.10 4.49
C ASN A 172 6.01 -23.45 3.76
N MET A 173 7.07 -24.07 3.26
CA MET A 173 7.04 -25.46 2.73
C MET A 173 6.96 -26.50 3.85
#